data_ae6d32ae8ac6615f38ee8dd74164732d
#
_entry.id   ae6d32ae8ac6615f38ee8dd74164732d
#
_cell.length_a   1.000
_cell.length_b   1.000
_cell.length_c   1.000
_cell.angle_alpha   90.00
_cell.angle_beta   90.00
_cell.angle_gamma   90.00
#
_symmetry.space_group_name_H-M   'P 1'
#
loop_
_entity.id
_entity.type
_entity.pdbx_description
1 polymer ?
#
loop_
_entity_poly.entity_id
_entity_poly.type
_entity_poly.pdbx_seq_one_letter_code
_entity_poly.pdbx_strand_id
1 'polypeptide(L)'
;MIWYYPQQDLIIEKAAPGMTLRELNQMVIDHYAARLDELGLAKDGKTVADYYYHGVSHQLGLDTHDISCSDYEVLEPGMVITVEPGFYIEEEEIGIRIENDILITEGKAVDLSKGILKTTEDIEAWMSKRD
;
A
#
# COMPACT_ATOMS: atom_id res chain seq x y z
N MET A 1 9.17 -9.45 -8.28
CA MET A 1 7.88 -8.77 -8.09
C MET A 1 6.96 -9.46 -7.08
N ILE A 2 7.12 -10.75 -6.79
CA ILE A 2 6.30 -11.56 -5.85
C ILE A 2 6.30 -11.03 -4.39
N TRP A 3 7.29 -10.27 -3.98
CA TRP A 3 7.41 -9.72 -2.62
C TRP A 3 6.63 -8.40 -2.40
N TYR A 4 6.14 -7.75 -3.47
CA TYR A 4 5.43 -6.48 -3.38
C TYR A 4 3.98 -6.63 -2.84
N TYR A 5 3.26 -7.66 -3.27
CA TYR A 5 1.85 -7.89 -2.86
C TYR A 5 1.64 -8.12 -1.35
N PRO A 6 2.55 -8.79 -0.63
CA PRO A 6 2.35 -9.04 0.80
C PRO A 6 2.14 -7.79 1.66
N GLN A 7 2.67 -6.61 1.26
CA GLN A 7 2.50 -5.38 2.04
C GLN A 7 1.08 -4.85 1.95
N GLN A 8 0.50 -4.83 0.76
CA GLN A 8 -0.87 -4.37 0.56
C GLN A 8 -1.85 -5.27 1.33
N ASP A 9 -1.71 -6.58 1.17
CA ASP A 9 -2.56 -7.56 1.86
C ASP A 9 -2.38 -7.46 3.39
N LEU A 10 -1.15 -7.21 3.88
CA LEU A 10 -0.87 -6.99 5.30
C LEU A 10 -1.65 -5.79 5.85
N ILE A 11 -1.61 -4.65 5.14
CA ILE A 11 -2.34 -3.44 5.57
C ILE A 11 -3.83 -3.67 5.54
N ILE A 12 -4.38 -4.28 4.48
CA ILE A 12 -5.80 -4.58 4.36
C ILE A 12 -6.27 -5.51 5.50
N GLU A 13 -5.45 -6.50 5.87
CA GLU A 13 -5.77 -7.42 6.96
C GLU A 13 -5.72 -6.75 8.34
N LYS A 14 -4.81 -5.80 8.55
CA LYS A 14 -4.54 -5.19 9.86
C LYS A 14 -5.30 -3.90 10.12
N ALA A 15 -5.72 -3.18 9.06
CA ALA A 15 -6.45 -1.93 9.21
C ALA A 15 -7.73 -2.14 10.03
N ALA A 16 -7.86 -1.38 11.10
CA ALA A 16 -8.96 -1.53 12.06
C ALA A 16 -9.28 -0.19 12.73
N PRO A 17 -10.49 -0.03 13.29
CA PRO A 17 -10.82 1.11 14.12
C PRO A 17 -9.83 1.30 15.27
N GLY A 18 -9.50 2.53 15.56
CA GLY A 18 -8.54 2.90 16.61
C GLY A 18 -7.09 3.04 16.14
N MET A 19 -6.76 2.58 14.92
CA MET A 19 -5.45 2.81 14.31
C MET A 19 -5.40 4.17 13.61
N THR A 20 -4.19 4.66 13.36
CA THR A 20 -3.92 5.88 12.58
C THR A 20 -3.30 5.54 11.23
N LEU A 21 -3.41 6.45 10.25
CA LEU A 21 -2.73 6.30 8.95
C LEU A 21 -1.21 6.19 9.13
N ARG A 22 -0.67 6.89 10.14
CA ARG A 22 0.76 6.82 10.46
C ARG A 22 1.19 5.42 10.93
N GLU A 23 0.38 4.76 11.74
CA GLU A 23 0.67 3.37 12.17
C GLU A 23 0.64 2.41 11.00
N LEU A 24 -0.33 2.54 10.09
CA LEU A 24 -0.37 1.76 8.86
C LEU A 24 0.88 2.00 8.00
N ASN A 25 1.28 3.26 7.85
CA ASN A 25 2.50 3.60 7.10
C ASN A 25 3.76 3.02 7.74
N GLN A 26 3.87 3.04 9.07
CA GLN A 26 5.00 2.46 9.79
C GLN A 26 5.13 0.96 9.54
N MET A 27 4.00 0.24 9.45
CA MET A 27 4.01 -1.19 9.13
C MET A 27 4.62 -1.47 7.75
N VAL A 28 4.38 -0.61 6.75
CA VAL A 28 5.01 -0.72 5.42
C VAL A 28 6.51 -0.47 5.51
N ILE A 29 6.90 0.60 6.22
CA ILE A 29 8.31 0.94 6.43
C ILE A 29 9.06 -0.23 7.09
N ASP A 30 8.52 -0.80 8.15
CA ASP A 30 9.12 -1.91 8.87
C ASP A 30 9.24 -3.16 7.98
N HIS A 31 8.22 -3.42 7.17
CA HIS A 31 8.22 -4.54 6.23
C HIS A 31 9.31 -4.38 5.16
N TYR A 32 9.45 -3.17 4.59
CA TYR A 32 10.50 -2.89 3.60
C TYR A 32 11.88 -2.94 4.25
N ALA A 33 12.06 -2.34 5.42
CA ALA A 33 13.34 -2.36 6.15
C ALA A 33 13.85 -3.78 6.37
N ALA A 34 12.96 -4.70 6.76
CA ALA A 34 13.31 -6.10 6.98
C ALA A 34 13.76 -6.84 5.70
N ARG A 35 13.54 -6.28 4.51
CA ARG A 35 13.80 -6.94 3.22
C ARG A 35 14.84 -6.26 2.35
N LEU A 36 15.26 -5.04 2.68
CA LEU A 36 16.27 -4.32 1.87
C LEU A 36 17.55 -5.12 1.71
N ASP A 37 18.00 -5.79 2.77
CA ASP A 37 19.20 -6.63 2.73
C ASP A 37 19.04 -7.85 1.83
N GLU A 38 17.90 -8.52 1.91
CA GLU A 38 17.57 -9.69 1.08
C GLU A 38 17.56 -9.33 -0.41
N LEU A 39 17.11 -8.12 -0.73
CA LEU A 39 17.05 -7.59 -2.09
C LEU A 39 18.39 -7.02 -2.58
N GLY A 40 19.38 -6.92 -1.70
CA GLY A 40 20.66 -6.30 -2.00
C GLY A 40 20.57 -4.79 -2.23
N LEU A 41 19.54 -4.15 -1.69
CA LEU A 41 19.25 -2.72 -1.85
C LEU A 41 19.76 -1.86 -0.68
N ALA A 42 20.09 -2.46 0.47
CA ALA A 42 20.71 -1.77 1.61
C ALA A 42 22.22 -1.50 1.37
N LYS A 43 22.55 -0.88 0.24
CA LYS A 43 23.94 -0.56 -0.15
C LYS A 43 24.16 0.94 -0.07
N ASP A 44 25.40 1.34 0.10
CA ASP A 44 25.84 2.74 0.03
C ASP A 44 25.10 3.68 0.99
N GLY A 45 24.61 3.13 2.12
CA GLY A 45 23.90 3.87 3.13
C GLY A 45 22.42 4.14 2.79
N LYS A 46 21.88 3.52 1.74
CA LYS A 46 20.48 3.62 1.38
C LYS A 46 19.56 2.98 2.44
N THR A 47 18.43 3.59 2.62
CA THR A 47 17.39 3.21 3.58
C THR A 47 16.04 3.04 2.89
N VAL A 48 15.00 2.69 3.62
CA VAL A 48 13.63 2.62 3.08
C VAL A 48 13.21 3.94 2.44
N ALA A 49 13.63 5.08 2.99
CA ALA A 49 13.24 6.41 2.48
C ALA A 49 13.75 6.69 1.05
N ASP A 50 14.78 5.96 0.59
CA ASP A 50 15.30 6.08 -0.78
C ASP A 50 14.44 5.32 -1.80
N TYR A 51 13.55 4.44 -1.33
CA TYR A 51 12.71 3.56 -2.16
C TYR A 51 11.22 3.75 -1.93
N TYR A 52 10.83 4.37 -0.80
CA TYR A 52 9.46 4.62 -0.40
C TYR A 52 9.36 5.97 0.32
N TYR A 53 8.77 6.96 -0.31
CA TYR A 53 8.79 8.37 0.11
C TYR A 53 7.42 9.04 0.13
N HIS A 54 6.35 8.25 0.25
CA HIS A 54 4.97 8.76 0.45
C HIS A 54 4.22 7.93 1.50
N GLY A 55 3.02 8.35 1.87
CA GLY A 55 2.15 7.62 2.78
C GLY A 55 1.52 6.40 2.11
N VAL A 56 1.20 5.37 2.90
CA VAL A 56 0.52 4.16 2.40
C VAL A 56 -0.96 4.38 2.13
N SER A 57 -1.55 5.40 2.74
CA SER A 57 -2.99 5.63 2.72
C SER A 57 -3.31 7.11 2.82
N HIS A 58 -4.44 7.48 2.25
CA HIS A 58 -5.12 8.75 2.49
C HIS A 58 -6.63 8.54 2.51
N GLN A 59 -7.37 9.49 3.03
CA GLN A 59 -8.82 9.51 2.91
C GLN A 59 -9.22 9.96 1.52
N LEU A 60 -10.30 9.40 1.00
CA LEU A 60 -10.90 9.78 -0.27
C LEU A 60 -12.38 10.07 -0.09
N GLY A 61 -12.90 10.95 -0.92
CA GLY A 61 -14.29 11.38 -0.88
C GLY A 61 -14.67 12.12 -2.16
N LEU A 62 -14.99 13.40 -2.06
CA LEU A 62 -15.27 14.23 -3.24
C LEU A 62 -14.00 14.53 -4.04
N ASP A 63 -12.88 14.63 -3.37
CA ASP A 63 -11.55 14.80 -3.96
C ASP A 63 -10.72 13.53 -3.77
N THR A 64 -9.73 13.31 -4.65
CA THR A 64 -8.79 12.17 -4.56
C THR A 64 -8.06 12.16 -3.23
N HIS A 65 -7.56 13.32 -2.80
CA HIS A 65 -7.05 13.55 -1.46
C HIS A 65 -8.08 14.40 -0.71
N ASP A 66 -9.05 13.74 -0.11
CA ASP A 66 -10.09 14.45 0.63
C ASP A 66 -9.53 15.06 1.92
N ILE A 67 -10.26 16.02 2.47
CA ILE A 67 -9.82 16.75 3.65
C ILE A 67 -9.67 15.77 4.81
N SER A 68 -8.46 15.70 5.35
CA SER A 68 -8.11 14.94 6.54
C SER A 68 -7.53 15.88 7.57
N CYS A 69 -7.82 15.66 8.85
CA CYS A 69 -7.33 16.52 9.91
C CYS A 69 -5.84 16.35 10.17
N SER A 70 -5.29 15.17 9.99
CA SER A 70 -3.86 14.84 10.06
C SER A 70 -3.61 13.33 9.88
N ASP A 71 -2.34 12.95 9.70
CA ASP A 71 -1.87 11.55 9.71
C ASP A 71 -2.12 10.84 11.07
N TYR A 72 -2.50 11.59 12.08
CA TYR A 72 -2.85 11.09 13.42
C TYR A 72 -4.34 10.87 13.61
N GLU A 73 -5.15 11.14 12.58
CA GLU A 73 -6.58 10.87 12.65
C GLU A 73 -6.81 9.39 12.89
N VAL A 74 -7.61 9.10 13.89
CA VAL A 74 -7.95 7.74 14.29
C VAL A 74 -9.01 7.20 13.33
N LEU A 75 -8.76 6.02 12.78
CA LEU A 75 -9.70 5.35 11.89
C LEU A 75 -10.96 4.96 12.65
N GLU A 76 -12.11 5.27 12.07
CA GLU A 76 -13.43 4.94 12.59
C GLU A 76 -14.22 4.09 11.58
N PRO A 77 -15.16 3.25 12.05
CA PRO A 77 -16.05 2.53 11.15
C PRO A 77 -16.82 3.46 10.22
N GLY A 78 -16.86 3.12 8.94
CA GLY A 78 -17.47 3.92 7.88
C GLY A 78 -16.49 4.76 7.08
N MET A 79 -15.25 4.93 7.54
CA MET A 79 -14.21 5.58 6.76
C MET A 79 -13.77 4.72 5.59
N VAL A 80 -13.50 5.35 4.45
CA VAL A 80 -12.87 4.72 3.29
C VAL A 80 -11.50 5.36 3.11
N ILE A 81 -10.48 4.52 3.00
CA ILE A 81 -9.09 4.92 2.79
C ILE A 81 -8.47 4.14 1.66
N THR A 82 -7.44 4.71 1.01
CA THR A 82 -6.60 3.98 0.06
C THR A 82 -5.63 3.06 0.78
N VAL A 83 -5.13 2.03 0.09
CA VAL A 83 -3.96 1.24 0.48
C VAL A 83 -3.07 1.11 -0.75
N GLU A 84 -2.03 1.92 -0.80
CA GLU A 84 -1.21 2.15 -1.99
C GLU A 84 0.30 2.11 -1.69
N PRO A 85 0.82 1.03 -1.10
CA PRO A 85 2.25 0.94 -0.88
C PRO A 85 2.97 1.07 -2.22
N GLY A 86 4.01 1.92 -2.28
CA GLY A 86 4.84 2.11 -3.47
C GLY A 86 6.25 1.57 -3.23
N PHE A 87 6.95 1.21 -4.30
CA PHE A 87 8.37 0.90 -4.24
C PHE A 87 9.06 1.36 -5.53
N TYR A 88 10.12 2.13 -5.38
CA TYR A 88 10.75 2.84 -6.48
C TYR A 88 12.26 2.63 -6.45
N ILE A 89 12.83 2.18 -7.57
CA ILE A 89 14.28 1.99 -7.74
C ILE A 89 14.71 2.92 -8.87
N GLU A 90 15.16 4.11 -8.53
CA GLU A 90 15.49 5.15 -9.49
C GLU A 90 16.59 4.72 -10.46
N GLU A 91 17.61 4.02 -9.96
CA GLU A 91 18.75 3.57 -10.77
C GLU A 91 18.36 2.52 -11.82
N GLU A 92 17.25 1.82 -11.60
CA GLU A 92 16.71 0.83 -12.53
C GLU A 92 15.53 1.38 -13.35
N GLU A 93 15.15 2.64 -13.13
CA GLU A 93 13.97 3.29 -13.74
C GLU A 93 12.67 2.47 -13.49
N ILE A 94 12.58 1.82 -12.31
CA ILE A 94 11.44 1.00 -11.93
C ILE A 94 10.66 1.68 -10.80
N GLY A 95 9.34 1.77 -11.00
CA GLY A 95 8.41 2.17 -9.97
C GLY A 95 7.15 1.31 -10.04
N ILE A 96 6.71 0.80 -8.89
CA ILE A 96 5.49 0.01 -8.78
C ILE A 96 4.64 0.58 -7.66
N ARG A 97 3.37 0.86 -7.95
CA ARG A 97 2.33 1.20 -6.99
C ARG A 97 1.03 0.57 -7.43
N ILE A 98 0.41 -0.19 -6.54
CA ILE A 98 -0.90 -0.79 -6.74
C ILE A 98 -1.76 -0.35 -5.57
N GLU A 99 -2.95 0.13 -5.88
CA GLU A 99 -3.85 0.78 -4.95
C GLU A 99 -5.16 0.02 -4.86
N ASN A 100 -5.61 -0.20 -3.63
CA ASN A 100 -6.95 -0.67 -3.31
C ASN A 100 -7.62 0.36 -2.39
N ASP A 101 -8.94 0.47 -2.52
CA ASP A 101 -9.77 1.18 -1.56
C ASP A 101 -10.33 0.20 -0.54
N ILE A 102 -10.28 0.56 0.75
CA ILE A 102 -10.84 -0.26 1.81
C ILE A 102 -11.83 0.53 2.66
N LEU A 103 -12.90 -0.16 3.05
CA LEU A 103 -13.87 0.34 4.02
C LEU A 103 -13.49 -0.17 5.41
N ILE A 104 -13.29 0.74 6.35
CA ILE A 104 -13.11 0.41 7.76
C ILE A 104 -14.46 0.02 8.36
N THR A 105 -14.54 -1.15 8.99
CA THR A 105 -15.75 -1.65 9.64
C THR A 105 -15.51 -1.87 11.14
N GLU A 106 -16.56 -2.18 11.89
CA GLU A 106 -16.45 -2.61 13.31
C GLU A 106 -15.56 -3.86 13.50
N GLY A 107 -15.36 -4.63 12.41
CA GLY A 107 -14.55 -5.84 12.39
C GLY A 107 -13.34 -5.70 11.48
N LYS A 108 -13.22 -6.59 10.51
CA LYS A 108 -12.15 -6.54 9.49
C LYS A 108 -12.49 -5.48 8.44
N ALA A 109 -11.46 -4.82 7.92
CA ALA A 109 -11.63 -3.96 6.76
C ALA A 109 -12.15 -4.75 5.55
N VAL A 110 -12.94 -4.08 4.71
CA VAL A 110 -13.50 -4.66 3.49
C VAL A 110 -12.77 -4.06 2.29
N ASP A 111 -12.10 -4.89 1.51
CA ASP A 111 -11.46 -4.50 0.27
C ASP A 111 -12.52 -4.27 -0.82
N LEU A 112 -12.74 -3.01 -1.16
CA LEU A 112 -13.70 -2.58 -2.19
C LEU A 112 -13.18 -2.83 -3.61
N SER A 113 -11.87 -2.92 -3.77
CA SER A 113 -11.17 -3.13 -5.04
C SER A 113 -10.85 -4.59 -5.32
N LYS A 114 -11.33 -5.53 -4.50
CA LYS A 114 -11.02 -6.97 -4.57
C LYS A 114 -11.22 -7.61 -5.95
N GLY A 115 -12.13 -7.08 -6.76
CA GLY A 115 -12.43 -7.61 -8.09
C GLY A 115 -11.48 -7.12 -9.20
N ILE A 116 -10.56 -6.23 -8.91
CA ILE A 116 -9.63 -5.65 -9.89
C ILE A 116 -8.41 -6.57 -10.01
N LEU A 117 -8.03 -6.90 -11.26
CA LEU A 117 -6.82 -7.69 -11.52
C LEU A 117 -5.59 -6.88 -11.15
N LYS A 118 -4.74 -7.43 -10.29
CA LYS A 118 -3.53 -6.74 -9.80
C LYS A 118 -2.27 -7.60 -9.82
N THR A 119 -2.39 -8.93 -9.88
CA THR A 119 -1.22 -9.79 -9.97
C THR A 119 -0.66 -9.83 -11.38
N THR A 120 0.63 -10.04 -11.51
CA THR A 120 1.30 -10.17 -12.81
C THR A 120 0.66 -11.29 -13.62
N GLU A 121 0.44 -12.42 -12.99
CA GLU A 121 -0.12 -13.62 -13.59
C GLU A 121 -1.54 -13.39 -14.13
N ASP A 122 -2.39 -12.71 -13.35
CA ASP A 122 -3.78 -12.41 -13.77
C ASP A 122 -3.81 -11.40 -14.92
N ILE A 123 -2.98 -10.37 -14.86
CA ILE A 123 -2.88 -9.33 -15.90
C ILE A 123 -2.36 -9.95 -17.21
N GLU A 124 -1.28 -10.74 -17.17
CA GLU A 124 -0.73 -11.41 -18.32
C GLU A 124 -1.73 -12.40 -18.92
N ALA A 125 -2.42 -13.20 -18.07
CA ALA A 125 -3.45 -14.14 -18.52
C ALA A 125 -4.67 -13.43 -19.13
N TRP A 126 -5.00 -12.24 -18.65
CA TRP A 126 -6.09 -11.44 -19.22
C TRP A 126 -5.69 -10.80 -20.56
N MET A 127 -4.48 -10.26 -20.64
CA MET A 127 -3.97 -9.65 -21.87
C MET A 127 -3.80 -10.66 -22.98
N SER A 128 -3.29 -11.86 -22.70
CA SER A 128 -3.10 -12.93 -23.69
C SER A 128 -4.41 -13.48 -24.31
N LYS A 129 -5.57 -13.14 -23.76
CA LYS A 129 -6.89 -13.50 -24.30
C LYS A 129 -7.45 -12.46 -25.30
N ARG A 130 -6.74 -11.37 -25.54
CA ARG A 130 -7.18 -10.24 -26.39
C ARG A 130 -6.63 -10.30 -27.82
N ASP A 131 -5.78 -11.26 -28.11
CA ASP A 131 -5.34 -11.63 -29.46
C ASP A 131 -6.26 -12.76 -30.01
#